data_5f35801b556f7a82ac708fa3ce5b692f
#
_entry.id   5f35801b556f7a82ac708fa3ce5b692f
#
_cell.length_a   1.000
_cell.length_b   1.000
_cell.length_c   1.000
_cell.angle_alpha   90.00
_cell.angle_beta   90.00
_cell.angle_gamma   90.00
#
_symmetry.space_group_name_H-M   'P 1'
#
loop_
_entity.id
_entity.type
_entity.pdbx_description
1 polymer ?
#
loop_
_entity_poly.entity_id
_entity_poly.type
_entity_poly.pdbx_seq_one_letter_code
_entity_poly.pdbx_strand_id
1 'polypeptide(L)'
;EETNVEDVYLEQIHVFSTVDRDPRERVLTVAFFALVSKDKFEIIAGDDANKAQWYEWNNLPPLAFDHAEIIRMAREKLQEKLRISPIAFKLLDKIFKMDELQRIYELIHERKYDRRNFMRKMEASGFLTKMEMEDERCCSTSPYIEKASPATRSLYVYSFNEMAFNEAKASKEWRKYPFDF
;
A
#
# COMPACT_ATOMS: atom_id res chain seq x y z
N GLU A 1 -17.93 9.58 -2.27
CA GLU A 1 -19.40 9.51 -2.19
C GLU A 1 -19.87 8.05 -2.01
N GLU A 2 -19.47 7.12 -2.87
CA GLU A 2 -19.98 5.71 -2.86
C GLU A 2 -19.48 4.85 -1.69
N THR A 3 -18.41 5.22 -1.00
CA THR A 3 -17.78 4.39 0.05
C THR A 3 -17.60 5.11 1.38
N ASN A 4 -18.01 6.36 1.49
CA ASN A 4 -17.84 7.24 2.68
C ASN A 4 -16.40 7.28 3.23
N VAL A 5 -15.40 7.15 2.34
CA VAL A 5 -13.98 7.24 2.68
C VAL A 5 -13.51 8.66 2.44
N GLU A 6 -13.12 9.36 3.52
CA GLU A 6 -12.64 10.73 3.50
C GLU A 6 -11.15 10.81 3.88
N ASP A 7 -10.50 11.93 3.56
CA ASP A 7 -9.11 12.25 3.97
C ASP A 7 -8.05 11.22 3.56
N VAL A 8 -8.21 10.62 2.37
CA VAL A 8 -7.29 9.62 1.85
C VAL A 8 -6.42 10.15 0.72
N TYR A 9 -5.21 9.62 0.63
CA TYR A 9 -4.36 9.87 -0.52
C TYR A 9 -4.94 9.23 -1.77
N LEU A 10 -5.34 10.07 -2.74
CA LEU A 10 -5.83 9.65 -4.04
C LEU A 10 -4.73 9.84 -5.09
N GLU A 11 -4.55 8.85 -5.95
CA GLU A 11 -3.67 8.96 -7.11
C GLU A 11 -4.40 8.52 -8.38
N GLN A 12 -4.34 9.38 -9.41
CA GLN A 12 -4.90 9.05 -10.71
C GLN A 12 -4.13 7.89 -11.36
N ILE A 13 -4.87 6.89 -11.81
CA ILE A 13 -4.33 5.74 -12.53
C ILE A 13 -4.18 6.09 -14.00
N HIS A 14 -5.30 6.27 -14.66
CA HIS A 14 -5.38 6.49 -16.11
C HIS A 14 -6.73 7.11 -16.49
N VAL A 15 -6.81 7.57 -17.75
CA VAL A 15 -8.07 8.02 -18.35
C VAL A 15 -8.48 6.97 -19.41
N PHE A 16 -9.58 6.29 -19.15
CA PHE A 16 -10.14 5.27 -20.05
C PHE A 16 -11.16 5.92 -20.97
N SER A 17 -10.88 5.91 -22.28
CA SER A 17 -11.67 6.65 -23.27
C SER A 17 -11.89 5.86 -24.58
N THR A 18 -11.69 4.55 -24.56
CA THR A 18 -11.95 3.69 -25.72
C THR A 18 -13.42 3.79 -26.11
N VAL A 19 -13.71 3.84 -27.41
CA VAL A 19 -15.08 4.11 -27.90
C VAL A 19 -16.08 3.07 -27.43
N ASP A 20 -15.69 1.80 -27.46
CA ASP A 20 -16.57 0.65 -27.21
C ASP A 20 -16.48 0.11 -25.79
N ARG A 21 -15.92 0.89 -24.85
CA ARG A 21 -15.75 0.46 -23.46
C ARG A 21 -17.06 0.26 -22.69
N ASP A 22 -18.08 1.02 -23.03
CA ASP A 22 -19.46 0.87 -22.56
C ASP A 22 -20.39 0.76 -23.78
N PRO A 23 -21.13 -0.35 -23.95
CA PRO A 23 -22.00 -0.54 -25.10
C PRO A 23 -23.24 0.38 -25.09
N ARG A 24 -23.52 1.05 -23.98
CA ARG A 24 -24.74 1.88 -23.82
C ARG A 24 -24.53 3.28 -24.38
N GLU A 25 -23.34 3.88 -24.14
CA GLU A 25 -23.04 5.25 -24.56
C GLU A 25 -21.53 5.55 -24.55
N ARG A 26 -21.17 6.69 -25.09
CA ARG A 26 -19.80 7.19 -25.04
C ARG A 26 -19.43 7.65 -23.65
N VAL A 27 -18.65 6.86 -22.93
CA VAL A 27 -18.21 7.14 -21.56
C VAL A 27 -16.71 7.39 -21.52
N LEU A 28 -16.30 8.40 -20.76
CA LEU A 28 -14.90 8.66 -20.36
C LEU A 28 -14.79 8.49 -18.85
N THR A 29 -13.85 7.66 -18.41
CA THR A 29 -13.61 7.42 -16.97
C THR A 29 -12.20 7.85 -16.58
N VAL A 30 -12.08 8.69 -15.57
CA VAL A 30 -10.81 9.00 -14.89
C VAL A 30 -10.74 8.12 -13.64
N ALA A 31 -9.86 7.13 -13.67
CA ALA A 31 -9.72 6.20 -12.55
C ALA A 31 -8.66 6.67 -11.55
N PHE A 32 -8.95 6.49 -10.28
CA PHE A 32 -8.06 6.79 -9.16
C PHE A 32 -7.95 5.55 -8.26
N PHE A 33 -6.84 5.43 -7.55
CA PHE A 33 -6.75 4.51 -6.42
C PHE A 33 -6.45 5.26 -5.13
N ALA A 34 -6.89 4.69 -4.01
CA ALA A 34 -6.56 5.11 -2.66
C ALA A 34 -6.03 3.93 -1.87
N LEU A 35 -5.10 4.18 -0.94
CA LEU A 35 -4.67 3.19 0.04
C LEU A 35 -5.25 3.56 1.40
N VAL A 36 -6.00 2.63 1.96
CA VAL A 36 -6.67 2.80 3.24
C VAL A 36 -6.43 1.58 4.12
N SER A 37 -6.38 1.79 5.43
CA SER A 37 -6.38 0.70 6.39
C SER A 37 -7.81 0.22 6.60
N LYS A 38 -8.08 -1.06 6.36
CA LYS A 38 -9.41 -1.67 6.46
C LYS A 38 -10.10 -1.37 7.81
N ASP A 39 -9.35 -1.33 8.89
CA ASP A 39 -9.92 -1.13 10.25
C ASP A 39 -10.22 0.32 10.58
N LYS A 40 -9.69 1.25 9.77
CA LYS A 40 -9.93 2.68 9.97
C LYS A 40 -11.15 3.18 9.21
N PHE A 41 -11.73 2.34 8.34
CA PHE A 41 -12.84 2.76 7.49
C PHE A 41 -13.95 1.70 7.50
N GLU A 42 -15.12 2.13 7.90
CA GLU A 42 -16.36 1.38 7.71
C GLU A 42 -16.89 1.68 6.30
N ILE A 43 -16.98 0.63 5.47
CA ILE A 43 -17.52 0.78 4.12
C ILE A 43 -19.04 0.77 4.21
N ILE A 44 -19.63 1.88 3.79
CA ILE A 44 -21.09 2.02 3.65
C ILE A 44 -21.39 2.17 2.16
N ALA A 45 -22.34 1.37 1.66
CA ALA A 45 -22.80 1.50 0.29
C ALA A 45 -23.44 2.88 0.10
N GLY A 46 -23.02 3.61 -0.93
CA GLY A 46 -23.62 4.89 -1.33
C GLY A 46 -24.94 4.70 -2.06
N ASP A 47 -25.54 5.79 -2.52
CA ASP A 47 -26.90 5.83 -3.09
C ASP A 47 -27.08 4.95 -4.33
N ASP A 48 -26.02 4.76 -5.12
CA ASP A 48 -26.06 4.00 -6.37
C ASP A 48 -25.60 2.53 -6.22
N ALA A 49 -25.10 2.14 -5.02
CA ALA A 49 -24.58 0.80 -4.77
C ALA A 49 -25.46 0.02 -3.79
N ASN A 50 -25.97 -1.14 -4.22
CA ASN A 50 -26.75 -2.01 -3.35
C ASN A 50 -25.93 -2.61 -2.20
N LYS A 51 -24.61 -2.74 -2.37
CA LYS A 51 -23.70 -3.34 -1.38
C LYS A 51 -22.27 -2.91 -1.65
N ALA A 52 -21.56 -2.51 -0.58
CA ALA A 52 -20.13 -2.35 -0.58
C ALA A 52 -19.47 -3.37 0.35
N GLN A 53 -18.39 -4.03 -0.10
CA GLN A 53 -17.66 -5.02 0.71
C GLN A 53 -16.20 -5.11 0.26
N TRP A 54 -15.34 -5.57 1.19
CA TRP A 54 -13.96 -5.86 0.87
C TRP A 54 -13.83 -7.19 0.13
N TYR A 55 -13.01 -7.19 -0.90
CA TYR A 55 -12.62 -8.40 -1.64
C TYR A 55 -11.12 -8.62 -1.54
N GLU A 56 -10.74 -9.88 -1.52
CA GLU A 56 -9.35 -10.24 -1.73
C GLU A 56 -8.94 -9.91 -3.16
N TRP A 57 -7.75 -9.38 -3.32
CA TRP A 57 -7.19 -8.93 -4.59
C TRP A 57 -7.18 -10.01 -5.69
N ASN A 58 -6.92 -11.28 -5.29
CA ASN A 58 -6.88 -12.41 -6.21
C ASN A 58 -8.21 -13.17 -6.33
N ASN A 59 -9.26 -12.71 -5.66
CA ASN A 59 -10.57 -13.35 -5.64
C ASN A 59 -11.69 -12.33 -5.88
N LEU A 60 -11.57 -11.59 -6.98
CA LEU A 60 -12.57 -10.62 -7.39
C LEU A 60 -13.73 -11.33 -8.08
N PRO A 61 -14.98 -10.87 -7.90
CA PRO A 61 -16.12 -11.34 -8.67
C PRO A 61 -15.98 -10.96 -10.16
N PRO A 62 -16.79 -11.54 -11.05
CA PRO A 62 -16.88 -11.06 -12.42
C PRO A 62 -17.17 -9.56 -12.46
N LEU A 63 -16.34 -8.83 -13.19
CA LEU A 63 -16.41 -7.37 -13.28
C LEU A 63 -17.12 -6.94 -14.56
N ALA A 64 -17.85 -5.83 -14.49
CA ALA A 64 -18.52 -5.26 -15.65
C ALA A 64 -17.53 -4.54 -16.57
N PHE A 65 -17.85 -4.48 -17.87
CA PHE A 65 -17.13 -3.70 -18.87
C PHE A 65 -15.61 -3.93 -18.85
N ASP A 66 -14.84 -2.83 -18.79
CA ASP A 66 -13.36 -2.81 -18.73
C ASP A 66 -12.81 -2.68 -17.29
N HIS A 67 -13.64 -2.89 -16.25
CA HIS A 67 -13.20 -2.71 -14.87
C HIS A 67 -12.05 -3.64 -14.47
N ALA A 68 -11.95 -4.83 -15.06
CA ALA A 68 -10.83 -5.73 -14.85
C ALA A 68 -9.50 -5.10 -15.32
N GLU A 69 -9.54 -4.38 -16.45
CA GLU A 69 -8.38 -3.66 -16.98
C GLU A 69 -8.00 -2.48 -16.07
N ILE A 70 -8.98 -1.74 -15.55
CA ILE A 70 -8.76 -0.65 -14.59
C ILE A 70 -8.03 -1.17 -13.36
N ILE A 71 -8.48 -2.29 -12.79
CA ILE A 71 -7.85 -2.90 -11.60
C ILE A 71 -6.45 -3.40 -11.92
N ARG A 72 -6.24 -4.02 -13.09
CA ARG A 72 -4.90 -4.45 -13.52
C ARG A 72 -3.92 -3.28 -13.58
N MET A 73 -4.31 -2.17 -14.21
CA MET A 73 -3.48 -0.96 -14.29
C MET A 73 -3.25 -0.31 -12.93
N ALA A 74 -4.25 -0.31 -12.05
CA ALA A 74 -4.11 0.17 -10.67
C ALA A 74 -3.04 -0.61 -9.91
N ARG A 75 -3.05 -1.92 -10.07
CA ARG A 75 -2.08 -2.84 -9.47
C ARG A 75 -0.66 -2.56 -9.95
N GLU A 76 -0.45 -2.50 -11.26
CA GLU A 76 0.86 -2.21 -11.86
C GLU A 76 1.40 -0.86 -11.37
N LYS A 77 0.54 0.15 -11.34
CA LYS A 77 0.91 1.47 -10.85
C LYS A 77 1.25 1.48 -9.36
N LEU A 78 0.52 0.72 -8.55
CA LEU A 78 0.83 0.57 -7.13
C LEU A 78 2.18 -0.14 -6.91
N GLN A 79 2.47 -1.20 -7.67
CA GLN A 79 3.75 -1.89 -7.63
C GLN A 79 4.92 -0.97 -8.02
N GLU A 80 4.76 -0.19 -9.08
CA GLU A 80 5.75 0.82 -9.47
C GLU A 80 5.92 1.88 -8.38
N LYS A 81 4.81 2.38 -7.85
CA LYS A 81 4.81 3.41 -6.81
C LYS A 81 5.52 2.96 -5.53
N LEU A 82 5.37 1.71 -5.18
CA LEU A 82 6.04 1.11 -4.02
C LEU A 82 7.57 1.15 -4.14
N ARG A 83 8.10 1.10 -5.36
CA ARG A 83 9.55 1.16 -5.64
C ARG A 83 10.12 2.58 -5.57
N ILE A 84 9.29 3.60 -5.87
CA ILE A 84 9.74 4.99 -6.02
C ILE A 84 9.33 5.93 -4.89
N SER A 85 8.39 5.52 -4.05
CA SER A 85 7.81 6.38 -3.01
C SER A 85 7.56 5.63 -1.70
N PRO A 86 7.49 6.35 -0.57
CA PRO A 86 7.30 5.77 0.75
C PRO A 86 5.83 5.38 1.02
N ILE A 87 5.09 4.94 -0.01
CA ILE A 87 3.65 4.68 0.09
C ILE A 87 3.34 3.53 1.06
N ALA A 88 4.23 2.55 1.22
CA ALA A 88 4.07 1.45 2.16
C ALA A 88 3.90 1.95 3.61
N PHE A 89 4.59 3.02 3.98
CA PHE A 89 4.55 3.56 5.34
C PHE A 89 3.20 4.23 5.68
N LYS A 90 2.38 4.55 4.69
CA LYS A 90 1.02 5.06 4.90
C LYS A 90 0.04 3.98 5.38
N LEU A 91 0.38 2.72 5.17
CA LEU A 91 -0.38 1.55 5.61
C LEU A 91 0.04 1.05 6.98
N LEU A 92 1.12 1.59 7.54
CA LEU A 92 1.67 1.22 8.83
C LEU A 92 1.34 2.27 9.89
N ASP A 93 1.43 1.85 11.14
CA ASP A 93 1.45 2.79 12.25
C ASP A 93 2.77 3.57 12.27
N LYS A 94 2.82 4.68 13.03
CA LYS A 94 4.03 5.49 13.14
C LYS A 94 5.25 4.70 13.62
N ILE A 95 5.01 3.71 14.47
CA ILE A 95 6.01 2.76 14.97
C ILE A 95 5.57 1.37 14.52
N PHE A 96 6.43 0.67 13.80
CA PHE A 96 6.12 -0.62 13.19
C PHE A 96 7.30 -1.60 13.30
N LYS A 97 7.01 -2.88 13.08
CA LYS A 97 8.02 -3.94 12.98
C LYS A 97 8.46 -4.13 11.53
N MET A 98 9.70 -4.53 11.33
CA MET A 98 10.22 -4.80 9.97
C MET A 98 9.41 -5.88 9.22
N ASP A 99 8.88 -6.86 9.95
CA ASP A 99 8.06 -7.94 9.37
C ASP A 99 6.73 -7.39 8.80
N GLU A 100 6.16 -6.35 9.40
CA GLU A 100 4.95 -5.69 8.92
C GLU A 100 5.22 -4.96 7.61
N LEU A 101 6.31 -4.21 7.55
CA LEU A 101 6.74 -3.55 6.33
C LEU A 101 7.03 -4.57 5.22
N GLN A 102 7.78 -5.64 5.51
CA GLN A 102 8.08 -6.71 4.56
C GLN A 102 6.80 -7.34 4.03
N ARG A 103 5.81 -7.58 4.90
CA ARG A 103 4.53 -8.18 4.50
C ARG A 103 3.78 -7.33 3.48
N ILE A 104 3.78 -5.99 3.64
CA ILE A 104 3.17 -5.07 2.67
C ILE A 104 3.85 -5.21 1.31
N TYR A 105 5.18 -5.22 1.27
CA TYR A 105 5.93 -5.41 0.02
C TYR A 105 5.64 -6.76 -0.63
N GLU A 106 5.58 -7.84 0.15
CA GLU A 106 5.26 -9.17 -0.34
C GLU A 106 3.85 -9.26 -0.92
N LEU A 107 2.87 -8.64 -0.26
CA LEU A 107 1.47 -8.62 -0.72
C LEU A 107 1.33 -7.86 -2.04
N ILE A 108 1.93 -6.66 -2.15
CA ILE A 108 1.78 -5.82 -3.33
C ILE A 108 2.57 -6.38 -4.52
N HIS A 109 3.80 -6.86 -4.30
CA HIS A 109 4.65 -7.44 -5.36
C HIS A 109 4.33 -8.91 -5.66
N GLU A 110 3.48 -9.57 -4.84
CA GLU A 110 3.11 -10.99 -4.96
C GLU A 110 4.31 -11.94 -4.99
N ARG A 111 5.33 -11.60 -4.27
CA ARG A 111 6.54 -12.41 -4.14
C ARG A 111 7.06 -12.41 -2.72
N LYS A 112 7.77 -13.47 -2.34
CA LYS A 112 8.45 -13.53 -1.05
C LYS A 112 9.82 -12.89 -1.11
N TYR A 113 10.20 -12.25 -0.01
CA TYR A 113 11.51 -11.67 0.18
C TYR A 113 12.28 -12.43 1.25
N ASP A 114 13.59 -12.60 1.05
CA ASP A 114 14.47 -13.05 2.11
C ASP A 114 14.53 -11.98 3.22
N ARG A 115 14.17 -12.37 4.44
CA ARG A 115 14.05 -11.48 5.58
C ARG A 115 15.31 -10.68 5.88
N ARG A 116 16.47 -11.35 5.85
CA ARG A 116 17.75 -10.71 6.18
C ARG A 116 18.14 -9.70 5.12
N ASN A 117 17.96 -10.06 3.86
CA ASN A 117 18.28 -9.19 2.74
C ASN A 117 17.34 -7.97 2.69
N PHE A 118 16.04 -8.18 2.90
CA PHE A 118 15.05 -7.10 2.97
C PHE A 118 15.39 -6.11 4.08
N MET A 119 15.59 -6.61 5.31
CA MET A 119 15.96 -5.77 6.46
C MET A 119 17.25 -4.98 6.21
N ARG A 120 18.31 -5.66 5.72
CA ARG A 120 19.59 -5.01 5.41
C ARG A 120 19.42 -3.88 4.39
N LYS A 121 18.65 -4.09 3.33
CA LYS A 121 18.41 -3.07 2.28
C LYS A 121 17.57 -1.90 2.80
N MET A 122 16.55 -2.18 3.60
CA MET A 122 15.74 -1.15 4.24
C MET A 122 16.55 -0.30 5.22
N GLU A 123 17.32 -0.91 6.10
CA GLU A 123 18.21 -0.16 7.02
C GLU A 123 19.27 0.64 6.26
N ALA A 124 19.85 0.08 5.19
CA ALA A 124 20.84 0.76 4.36
C ALA A 124 20.27 1.93 3.54
N SER A 125 18.95 2.03 3.38
CA SER A 125 18.32 3.18 2.72
C SER A 125 18.49 4.49 3.49
N GLY A 126 18.69 4.42 4.81
CA GLY A 126 18.78 5.59 5.69
C GLY A 126 17.44 6.25 6.02
N PHE A 127 16.31 5.68 5.55
CA PHE A 127 14.98 6.26 5.74
C PHE A 127 14.23 5.70 6.94
N LEU A 128 14.88 4.87 7.74
CA LEU A 128 14.30 4.30 8.96
C LEU A 128 15.07 4.75 10.20
N THR A 129 14.33 5.14 11.20
CA THR A 129 14.86 5.31 12.57
C THR A 129 14.59 4.02 13.33
N LYS A 130 15.65 3.38 13.81
CA LYS A 130 15.60 2.12 14.58
C LYS A 130 15.54 2.45 16.07
N MET A 131 14.66 1.78 16.80
CA MET A 131 14.46 1.93 18.23
C MET A 131 14.45 0.56 18.90
N GLU A 132 15.01 0.44 20.09
CA GLU A 132 14.89 -0.76 20.92
C GLU A 132 13.52 -0.81 21.57
N MET A 133 12.94 -2.01 21.68
CA MET A 133 11.72 -2.21 22.43
C MET A 133 12.04 -2.29 23.91
N GLU A 134 11.63 -1.30 24.67
CA GLU A 134 11.78 -1.30 26.14
C GLU A 134 10.70 -2.13 26.85
N ASP A 135 9.58 -2.45 26.21
CA ASP A 135 8.47 -3.20 26.83
C ASP A 135 7.67 -4.03 25.82
N GLU A 136 7.15 -5.19 26.24
CA GLU A 136 6.33 -6.10 25.44
C GLU A 136 4.97 -5.50 24.99
N ARG A 137 4.61 -4.32 25.46
CA ARG A 137 3.32 -3.65 25.23
C ARG A 137 3.25 -2.81 23.96
N CYS A 138 4.35 -2.63 23.26
CA CYS A 138 4.37 -1.88 21.99
C CYS A 138 4.08 -2.84 20.82
N CYS A 139 2.87 -3.39 20.78
CA CYS A 139 2.40 -4.19 19.64
C CYS A 139 1.55 -3.30 18.75
N SER A 140 2.01 -3.05 17.53
CA SER A 140 1.13 -2.54 16.49
C SER A 140 -0.02 -3.53 16.27
N THR A 141 -1.21 -3.01 16.21
CA THR A 141 -2.44 -3.77 15.94
C THR A 141 -2.82 -3.68 14.46
N SER A 142 -1.84 -3.76 13.56
CA SER A 142 -2.15 -3.76 12.13
C SER A 142 -2.92 -5.04 11.78
N PRO A 143 -4.14 -4.94 11.26
CA PRO A 143 -5.04 -6.08 11.01
C PRO A 143 -4.65 -6.93 9.82
N TYR A 144 -3.71 -6.45 9.01
CA TYR A 144 -3.21 -7.19 7.85
C TYR A 144 -2.20 -8.28 8.20
N ILE A 145 -1.90 -8.44 9.49
CA ILE A 145 -0.87 -9.37 9.95
C ILE A 145 -1.53 -10.34 10.90
N GLU A 146 -1.73 -11.57 10.44
CA GLU A 146 -1.97 -12.70 11.35
C GLU A 146 -0.88 -12.71 12.41
N LYS A 147 -1.27 -12.88 13.68
CA LYS A 147 -0.36 -12.83 14.83
C LYS A 147 0.92 -13.59 14.52
N ALA A 148 2.02 -12.86 14.46
CA ALA A 148 3.33 -13.45 14.20
C ALA A 148 3.60 -14.56 15.22
N SER A 149 4.11 -15.69 14.72
CA SER A 149 4.51 -16.82 15.56
C SER A 149 5.41 -16.36 16.72
N PRO A 150 5.27 -16.90 17.93
CA PRO A 150 6.06 -16.51 19.10
C PRO A 150 7.58 -16.59 18.92
N ALA A 151 8.04 -17.30 17.89
CA ALA A 151 9.47 -17.52 17.62
C ALA A 151 10.19 -16.31 17.00
N THR A 152 9.50 -15.22 16.67
CA THR A 152 10.09 -14.09 15.96
C THR A 152 9.88 -12.77 16.69
N ARG A 153 10.30 -12.69 17.96
CA ARG A 153 10.35 -11.40 18.68
C ARG A 153 11.47 -10.56 18.10
N SER A 154 11.14 -9.55 17.29
CA SER A 154 12.09 -8.51 16.93
C SER A 154 12.35 -7.67 18.18
N LEU A 155 13.60 -7.48 18.57
CA LEU A 155 14.03 -6.59 19.64
C LEU A 155 13.93 -5.12 19.23
N TYR A 156 13.63 -4.85 17.97
CA TYR A 156 13.64 -3.51 17.40
C TYR A 156 12.31 -3.20 16.71
N VAL A 157 11.92 -1.94 16.84
CA VAL A 157 10.85 -1.29 16.09
C VAL A 157 11.42 -0.15 15.27
N TYR A 158 10.69 0.30 14.29
CA TYR A 158 11.13 1.29 13.32
C TYR A 158 10.08 2.38 13.16
N SER A 159 10.54 3.57 12.78
CA SER A 159 9.68 4.63 12.27
C SER A 159 10.25 5.15 10.95
N PHE A 160 9.38 5.65 10.08
CA PHE A 160 9.81 6.27 8.83
C PHE A 160 10.36 7.67 9.10
N ASN A 161 11.56 7.94 8.59
CA ASN A 161 12.23 9.24 8.70
C ASN A 161 11.93 10.07 7.43
N GLU A 162 10.84 10.81 7.49
CA GLU A 162 10.39 11.64 6.38
C GLU A 162 11.38 12.76 6.05
N MET A 163 12.06 13.32 7.03
CA MET A 163 13.08 14.37 6.81
C MET A 163 14.24 13.80 5.98
N ALA A 164 14.82 12.68 6.41
CA ALA A 164 15.92 12.05 5.68
C ALA A 164 15.50 11.65 4.26
N PHE A 165 14.27 11.18 4.06
CA PHE A 165 13.73 10.87 2.74
C PHE A 165 13.62 12.12 1.85
N ASN A 166 13.07 13.22 2.38
CA ASN A 166 12.90 14.47 1.62
C ASN A 166 14.24 15.14 1.30
N GLU A 167 15.20 15.10 2.21
CA GLU A 167 16.57 15.58 1.99
C GLU A 167 17.26 14.77 0.88
N ALA A 168 17.20 13.45 0.97
CA ALA A 168 17.75 12.57 -0.06
C ALA A 168 17.11 12.83 -1.42
N LYS A 169 15.78 12.99 -1.48
CA LYS A 169 15.04 13.29 -2.70
C LYS A 169 15.44 14.62 -3.34
N ALA A 170 15.82 15.61 -2.55
CA ALA A 170 16.33 16.90 -3.02
C ALA A 170 17.80 16.85 -3.47
N SER A 171 18.53 15.81 -3.16
CA SER A 171 19.96 15.66 -3.49
C SER A 171 20.16 15.29 -4.96
N LYS A 172 21.37 15.64 -5.50
CA LYS A 172 21.77 15.24 -6.85
C LYS A 172 22.05 13.74 -6.99
N GLU A 173 22.19 13.03 -5.86
CA GLU A 173 22.48 11.60 -5.80
C GLU A 173 21.20 10.75 -5.66
N TRP A 174 20.04 11.37 -5.84
CA TRP A 174 18.76 10.68 -5.71
C TRP A 174 18.66 9.46 -6.62
N ARG A 175 18.41 8.30 -6.02
CA ARG A 175 18.13 7.07 -6.77
C ARG A 175 16.68 7.06 -7.22
N LYS A 176 16.44 6.83 -8.50
CA LYS A 176 15.08 6.77 -9.09
C LYS A 176 14.19 5.73 -8.37
N TYR A 177 14.78 4.65 -7.89
CA TYR A 177 14.09 3.54 -7.24
C TYR A 177 14.70 3.25 -5.86
N PRO A 178 14.43 4.10 -4.85
CA PRO A 178 15.06 3.96 -3.53
C PRO A 178 14.61 2.73 -2.76
N PHE A 179 13.46 2.17 -3.11
CA PHE A 179 12.82 1.01 -2.47
C PHE A 179 12.76 -0.23 -3.40
N ASP A 180 13.66 -0.33 -4.36
CA ASP A 180 13.73 -1.49 -5.26
C ASP A 180 14.61 -2.59 -4.66
N PHE A 181 13.99 -3.74 -4.34
CA PHE A 181 14.61 -4.85 -3.61
C PHE A 181 14.69 -6.13 -4.43
#